data_3b4d0a07322b6bcb28fe1412ac98d6d4
#
_entry.id   3b4d0a07322b6bcb28fe1412ac98d6d4
#
_cell.length_a   1.000
_cell.length_b   1.000
_cell.length_c   1.000
_cell.angle_alpha   90.00
_cell.angle_beta   90.00
_cell.angle_gamma   90.00
#
_symmetry.space_group_name_H-M   'P 1'
#
loop_
_entity.id
_entity.type
_entity.pdbx_description
1 polymer ?
#
loop_
_entity_poly.entity_id
_entity_poly.type
_entity_poly.pdbx_seq_one_letter_code
_entity_poly.pdbx_strand_id
1 'polypeptide(L)'
;EQALDDFDMPTDSTFAVNLSERDRGSLREYEREASENEKNNGSEKGFKKFIKGIIPMKGDAVSEIVRKIVFMAAIITVFVSAGMLINTYLIQPNIVDNDIKDIKPSEELTWDEIKAKYPNVKFPEGMQLKYAEAYAQNTDLVGWLKIDKLKMDFPILQTDNDSYYLKRSFTHRYTDLGNPFLAHANSIGML
;
A
#
# COMPACT_ATOMS: atom_id res chain seq x y z
N GLU A 1 30.95 -74.35 0.36
CA GLU A 1 32.13 -73.50 0.10
C GLU A 1 32.44 -73.51 -1.39
N GLN A 2 32.34 -72.35 -2.07
CA GLN A 2 32.46 -72.06 -3.50
C GLN A 2 31.15 -71.99 -4.27
N ALA A 3 30.76 -70.74 -4.52
CA ALA A 3 30.19 -70.20 -5.76
C ALA A 3 29.24 -69.01 -5.44
N LEU A 4 29.80 -67.87 -5.09
CA LEU A 4 29.11 -66.59 -5.10
C LEU A 4 30.11 -65.47 -5.44
N ASP A 5 31.00 -65.77 -6.41
CA ASP A 5 31.79 -64.74 -7.10
C ASP A 5 31.54 -64.92 -8.58
N ASP A 6 30.96 -63.92 -9.18
CA ASP A 6 30.85 -63.53 -10.58
C ASP A 6 29.43 -63.13 -10.94
N PHE A 7 28.93 -62.08 -10.24
CA PHE A 7 27.91 -61.26 -10.87
C PHE A 7 28.62 -59.99 -11.39
N ASP A 8 29.20 -60.13 -12.55
CA ASP A 8 29.77 -59.05 -13.32
C ASP A 8 28.64 -58.13 -13.76
N MET A 9 28.48 -57.03 -13.04
CA MET A 9 27.55 -55.97 -13.48
C MET A 9 28.17 -55.24 -14.66
N PRO A 10 27.54 -55.27 -15.83
CA PRO A 10 28.01 -54.52 -16.97
C PRO A 10 28.01 -53.03 -16.64
N THR A 11 29.22 -52.46 -16.51
CA THR A 11 29.47 -51.02 -16.45
C THR A 11 29.34 -50.41 -17.84
N ASP A 12 28.26 -50.70 -18.57
CA ASP A 12 28.07 -50.10 -19.88
C ASP A 12 26.99 -49.02 -19.77
N SER A 13 27.45 -47.79 -19.89
CA SER A 13 26.66 -46.54 -19.91
C SER A 13 25.83 -46.38 -21.21
N THR A 14 25.52 -47.46 -21.90
CA THR A 14 24.83 -47.45 -23.19
C THR A 14 23.39 -47.99 -23.16
N PHE A 15 22.78 -48.17 -21.98
CA PHE A 15 21.34 -48.37 -21.94
C PHE A 15 20.61 -47.01 -22.02
N ALA A 16 20.88 -46.30 -23.09
CA ALA A 16 20.06 -45.13 -23.45
C ALA A 16 18.70 -45.67 -23.90
N VAL A 17 17.76 -45.74 -22.98
CA VAL A 17 16.35 -45.99 -23.32
C VAL A 17 15.93 -44.88 -24.28
N ASN A 18 15.71 -45.25 -25.55
CA ASN A 18 15.23 -44.32 -26.58
C ASN A 18 13.74 -44.04 -26.31
N LEU A 19 13.50 -43.17 -25.30
CA LEU A 19 12.16 -42.73 -24.93
C LEU A 19 11.60 -41.87 -26.05
N SER A 20 10.37 -42.12 -26.44
CA SER A 20 9.66 -41.28 -27.39
C SER A 20 9.60 -39.80 -26.84
N GLU A 21 9.46 -38.82 -27.74
CA GLU A 21 9.34 -37.42 -27.30
C GLU A 21 8.21 -37.18 -26.31
N ARG A 22 7.14 -37.97 -26.42
CA ARG A 22 6.00 -37.95 -25.49
C ARG A 22 6.40 -38.41 -24.09
N ASP A 23 7.20 -39.48 -24.00
CA ASP A 23 7.68 -40.06 -22.74
C ASP A 23 8.71 -39.15 -22.05
N ARG A 24 9.54 -38.44 -22.85
CA ARG A 24 10.47 -37.41 -22.33
C ARG A 24 9.71 -36.18 -21.82
N GLY A 25 8.55 -35.85 -22.39
CA GLY A 25 7.69 -34.78 -21.91
C GLY A 25 7.08 -35.09 -20.53
N SER A 26 6.52 -36.30 -20.39
CA SER A 26 5.93 -36.76 -19.14
C SER A 26 6.95 -36.92 -18.01
N LEU A 27 8.18 -37.39 -18.31
CA LEU A 27 9.26 -37.49 -17.32
C LEU A 27 9.70 -36.11 -16.81
N ARG A 28 9.85 -35.12 -17.71
CA ARG A 28 10.23 -33.75 -17.32
C ARG A 28 9.11 -33.08 -16.48
N GLU A 29 7.86 -33.37 -16.80
CA GLU A 29 6.72 -32.89 -16.00
C GLU A 29 6.70 -33.51 -14.60
N TYR A 30 6.94 -34.82 -14.51
CA TYR A 30 7.05 -35.55 -13.25
C TYR A 30 8.23 -35.07 -12.40
N GLU A 31 9.40 -34.85 -12.99
CA GLU A 31 10.58 -34.29 -12.31
C GLU A 31 10.33 -32.85 -11.80
N ARG A 32 9.60 -32.06 -12.58
CA ARG A 32 9.24 -30.69 -12.18
C ARG A 32 8.26 -30.72 -11.01
N GLU A 33 7.18 -31.51 -11.08
CA GLU A 33 6.23 -31.69 -9.99
C GLU A 33 6.89 -32.26 -8.73
N ALA A 34 7.78 -33.22 -8.86
CA ALA A 34 8.53 -33.78 -7.73
C ALA A 34 9.43 -32.71 -7.08
N SER A 35 10.12 -31.88 -7.88
CA SER A 35 10.98 -30.80 -7.38
C SER A 35 10.20 -29.67 -6.74
N GLU A 36 9.02 -29.32 -7.25
CA GLU A 36 8.11 -28.34 -6.64
C GLU A 36 7.50 -28.86 -5.34
N ASN A 37 7.12 -30.13 -5.28
CA ASN A 37 6.61 -30.76 -4.06
C ASN A 37 7.70 -30.86 -2.97
N GLU A 38 8.95 -31.14 -3.35
CA GLU A 38 10.07 -31.19 -2.42
C GLU A 38 10.39 -29.78 -1.84
N LYS A 39 10.38 -28.75 -2.68
CA LYS A 39 10.54 -27.36 -2.26
C LYS A 39 9.41 -26.90 -1.32
N ASN A 40 8.15 -27.21 -1.65
CA ASN A 40 6.99 -26.88 -0.83
C ASN A 40 7.03 -27.60 0.53
N ASN A 41 7.37 -28.88 0.55
CA ASN A 41 7.44 -29.67 1.78
C ASN A 41 8.62 -29.24 2.68
N GLY A 42 9.76 -28.85 2.09
CA GLY A 42 10.90 -28.27 2.81
C GLY A 42 10.56 -26.92 3.43
N SER A 43 9.86 -26.05 2.69
CA SER A 43 9.40 -24.74 3.16
C SER A 43 8.38 -24.85 4.30
N GLU A 44 7.41 -25.75 4.19
CA GLU A 44 6.42 -25.99 5.26
C GLU A 44 7.06 -26.52 6.55
N LYS A 45 8.00 -27.45 6.46
CA LYS A 45 8.71 -27.99 7.62
C LYS A 45 9.59 -26.92 8.29
N GLY A 46 10.26 -26.08 7.49
CA GLY A 46 11.04 -24.92 7.98
C GLY A 46 10.16 -23.91 8.69
N PHE A 47 9.02 -23.56 8.09
CA PHE A 47 8.08 -22.61 8.66
C PHE A 47 7.43 -23.14 9.97
N LYS A 48 7.01 -24.40 10.01
CA LYS A 48 6.49 -25.03 11.24
C LYS A 48 7.55 -25.09 12.37
N LYS A 49 8.81 -25.34 12.04
CA LYS A 49 9.93 -25.31 12.99
C LYS A 49 10.19 -23.90 13.50
N PHE A 50 10.12 -22.90 12.63
CA PHE A 50 10.26 -21.48 12.97
C PHE A 50 9.15 -21.02 13.90
N ILE A 51 7.88 -21.34 13.60
CA ILE A 51 6.73 -20.99 14.45
C ILE A 51 6.85 -21.65 15.84
N LYS A 52 7.25 -22.92 15.91
CA LYS A 52 7.49 -23.60 17.20
C LYS A 52 8.56 -22.92 18.05
N GLY A 53 9.56 -22.28 17.41
CA GLY A 53 10.59 -21.51 18.11
C GLY A 53 10.10 -20.18 18.70
N ILE A 54 9.00 -19.63 18.17
CA ILE A 54 8.48 -18.29 18.53
C ILE A 54 7.30 -18.40 19.50
N ILE A 55 6.41 -19.38 19.33
CA ILE A 55 5.19 -19.50 20.13
C ILE A 55 5.47 -20.28 21.43
N PRO A 56 5.06 -19.76 22.60
CA PRO A 56 5.13 -20.50 23.87
C PRO A 56 4.29 -21.77 23.82
N MET A 57 4.84 -22.88 24.25
CA MET A 57 4.13 -24.17 24.28
C MET A 57 4.07 -24.73 25.71
N LYS A 58 3.05 -25.57 25.97
CA LYS A 58 2.97 -26.33 27.23
C LYS A 58 4.19 -27.23 27.36
N GLY A 59 4.98 -27.04 28.41
CA GLY A 59 6.21 -27.81 28.68
C GLY A 59 7.50 -27.00 28.47
N ASP A 60 7.43 -25.79 27.96
CA ASP A 60 8.59 -24.90 27.90
C ASP A 60 9.01 -24.45 29.32
N ALA A 61 10.31 -24.33 29.56
CA ALA A 61 10.82 -23.70 30.77
C ALA A 61 10.39 -22.24 30.87
N VAL A 62 10.21 -21.72 32.08
CA VAL A 62 9.75 -20.33 32.31
C VAL A 62 10.63 -19.32 31.58
N SER A 63 11.95 -19.51 31.58
CA SER A 63 12.91 -18.65 30.86
C SER A 63 12.69 -18.66 29.34
N GLU A 64 12.32 -19.82 28.78
CA GLU A 64 12.00 -19.94 27.35
C GLU A 64 10.69 -19.25 26.99
N ILE A 65 9.68 -19.38 27.86
CA ILE A 65 8.39 -18.69 27.67
C ILE A 65 8.62 -17.17 27.67
N VAL A 66 9.36 -16.63 28.63
CA VAL A 66 9.67 -15.20 28.70
C VAL A 66 10.42 -14.74 27.45
N ARG A 67 11.44 -15.47 27.00
CA ARG A 67 12.20 -15.17 25.78
C ARG A 67 11.27 -15.12 24.55
N LYS A 68 10.38 -16.11 24.38
CA LYS A 68 9.42 -16.19 23.25
C LYS A 68 8.42 -15.05 23.27
N ILE A 69 7.92 -14.66 24.47
CA ILE A 69 6.99 -13.53 24.62
C ILE A 69 7.69 -12.21 24.23
N VAL A 70 8.90 -11.97 24.70
CA VAL A 70 9.68 -10.77 24.35
C VAL A 70 9.94 -10.71 22.84
N PHE A 71 10.29 -11.84 22.24
CA PHE A 71 10.52 -11.93 20.79
C PHE A 71 9.25 -11.67 19.98
N MET A 72 8.11 -12.23 20.40
CA MET A 72 6.81 -11.95 19.78
C MET A 72 6.44 -10.48 19.91
N ALA A 73 6.62 -9.88 21.08
CA ALA A 73 6.36 -8.45 21.26
C ALA A 73 7.23 -7.59 20.32
N ALA A 74 8.51 -7.92 20.17
CA ALA A 74 9.40 -7.24 19.24
C ALA A 74 8.92 -7.36 17.78
N ILE A 75 8.50 -8.54 17.34
CA ILE A 75 7.94 -8.75 16.00
C ILE A 75 6.69 -7.90 15.78
N ILE A 76 5.76 -7.92 16.74
CA ILE A 76 4.52 -7.11 16.66
C ILE A 76 4.87 -5.62 16.56
N THR A 77 5.83 -5.14 17.35
CA THR A 77 6.27 -3.73 17.30
C THR A 77 6.81 -3.37 15.92
N VAL A 78 7.61 -4.25 15.29
CA VAL A 78 8.12 -4.03 13.93
C VAL A 78 6.99 -3.93 12.91
N PHE A 79 6.01 -4.84 12.97
CA PHE A 79 4.87 -4.80 12.05
C PHE A 79 3.98 -3.57 12.24
N VAL A 80 3.72 -3.18 13.49
CA VAL A 80 2.96 -1.96 13.79
C VAL A 80 3.70 -0.72 13.28
N SER A 81 5.01 -0.63 13.53
CA SER A 81 5.83 0.48 13.05
C SER A 81 5.89 0.54 11.52
N ALA A 82 6.06 -0.61 10.85
CA ALA A 82 6.03 -0.69 9.39
C ALA A 82 4.66 -0.28 8.84
N GLY A 83 3.56 -0.73 9.46
CA GLY A 83 2.20 -0.32 9.08
C GLY A 83 1.99 1.20 9.24
N MET A 84 2.48 1.80 10.30
CA MET A 84 2.44 3.26 10.50
C MET A 84 3.24 4.00 9.43
N LEU A 85 4.44 3.53 9.08
CA LEU A 85 5.26 4.13 8.02
C LEU A 85 4.55 4.03 6.65
N ILE A 86 4.01 2.87 6.31
CA ILE A 86 3.26 2.68 5.07
C ILE A 86 2.05 3.62 5.03
N ASN A 87 1.29 3.71 6.12
CA ASN A 87 0.17 4.64 6.21
C ASN A 87 0.62 6.09 5.98
N THR A 88 1.65 6.55 6.69
CA THR A 88 2.09 7.96 6.64
C THR A 88 2.73 8.32 5.30
N TYR A 89 3.55 7.45 4.70
CA TYR A 89 4.33 7.80 3.51
C TYR A 89 3.71 7.36 2.19
N LEU A 90 2.81 6.36 2.21
CA LEU A 90 2.19 5.85 0.98
C LEU A 90 0.68 6.11 0.91
N ILE A 91 -0.05 5.91 2.00
CA ILE A 91 -1.52 6.03 1.96
C ILE A 91 -1.97 7.49 2.10
N GLN A 92 -1.45 8.21 3.09
CA GLN A 92 -1.88 9.59 3.37
C GLN A 92 -1.63 10.58 2.21
N PRO A 93 -0.45 10.61 1.54
CA PRO A 93 -0.24 11.47 0.39
C PRO A 93 -1.23 11.18 -0.75
N ASN A 94 -1.49 9.91 -1.03
CA ASN A 94 -2.45 9.53 -2.08
C ASN A 94 -3.88 9.99 -1.79
N ILE A 95 -4.29 10.04 -0.51
CA ILE A 95 -5.61 10.57 -0.13
C ILE A 95 -5.68 12.06 -0.49
N VAL A 96 -4.68 12.84 -0.11
CA VAL A 96 -4.64 14.28 -0.37
C VAL A 96 -4.55 14.57 -1.86
N ASP A 97 -3.66 13.88 -2.59
CA ASP A 97 -3.47 14.07 -4.02
C ASP A 97 -4.73 13.71 -4.82
N ASN A 98 -5.42 12.63 -4.45
CA ASN A 98 -6.66 12.25 -5.12
C ASN A 98 -7.80 13.24 -4.85
N ASP A 99 -7.88 13.79 -3.62
CA ASP A 99 -8.90 14.78 -3.28
C ASP A 99 -8.74 16.09 -4.09
N ILE A 100 -7.52 16.41 -4.49
CA ILE A 100 -7.20 17.66 -5.20
C ILE A 100 -7.19 17.45 -6.72
N LYS A 101 -6.94 16.24 -7.19
CA LYS A 101 -6.71 15.94 -8.62
C LYS A 101 -7.88 16.36 -9.51
N ASP A 102 -9.09 16.11 -9.05
CA ASP A 102 -10.33 16.35 -9.81
C ASP A 102 -10.85 17.78 -9.68
N ILE A 103 -10.23 18.60 -8.81
CA ILE A 103 -10.66 19.96 -8.52
C ILE A 103 -9.63 21.03 -8.94
N LYS A 104 -8.56 20.62 -9.64
CA LYS A 104 -7.55 21.57 -10.10
C LYS A 104 -8.21 22.65 -10.97
N PRO A 105 -7.75 23.92 -10.82
CA PRO A 105 -8.29 25.03 -11.59
C PRO A 105 -8.32 24.71 -13.09
N SER A 106 -9.50 24.79 -13.71
CA SER A 106 -9.74 24.51 -15.12
C SER A 106 -10.49 25.68 -15.73
N GLU A 107 -10.15 26.03 -16.98
CA GLU A 107 -10.85 27.07 -17.76
C GLU A 107 -11.86 26.45 -18.74
N GLU A 108 -12.13 25.14 -18.64
CA GLU A 108 -12.92 24.40 -19.63
C GLU A 108 -14.44 24.62 -19.47
N LEU A 109 -14.91 25.03 -18.28
CA LEU A 109 -16.32 25.20 -17.97
C LEU A 109 -16.75 26.66 -18.02
N THR A 110 -18.01 26.89 -18.36
CA THR A 110 -18.65 28.20 -18.29
C THR A 110 -19.43 28.39 -16.97
N TRP A 111 -19.77 29.65 -16.63
CA TRP A 111 -20.59 29.94 -15.45
C TRP A 111 -21.97 29.27 -15.49
N ASP A 112 -22.57 29.15 -16.70
CA ASP A 112 -23.88 28.52 -16.85
C ASP A 112 -23.82 27.02 -16.59
N GLU A 113 -22.76 26.34 -17.03
CA GLU A 113 -22.52 24.92 -16.78
C GLU A 113 -22.24 24.66 -15.30
N ILE A 114 -21.42 25.49 -14.64
CA ILE A 114 -21.14 25.38 -13.20
C ILE A 114 -22.42 25.56 -12.38
N LYS A 115 -23.23 26.59 -12.69
CA LYS A 115 -24.51 26.84 -11.99
C LYS A 115 -25.53 25.74 -12.23
N ALA A 116 -25.56 25.17 -13.43
CA ALA A 116 -26.42 24.02 -13.75
C ALA A 116 -26.01 22.76 -12.99
N LYS A 117 -24.69 22.54 -12.87
CA LYS A 117 -24.13 21.38 -12.13
C LYS A 117 -24.30 21.54 -10.60
N TYR A 118 -24.19 22.77 -10.08
CA TYR A 118 -24.27 23.08 -8.64
C TYR A 118 -25.33 24.13 -8.31
N PRO A 119 -26.61 23.85 -8.49
CA PRO A 119 -27.70 24.85 -8.40
C PRO A 119 -27.90 25.43 -7.01
N ASN A 120 -27.44 24.72 -5.96
CA ASN A 120 -27.62 25.14 -4.56
C ASN A 120 -26.42 25.93 -3.99
N VAL A 121 -25.35 26.09 -4.77
CA VAL A 121 -24.15 26.79 -4.32
C VAL A 121 -24.24 28.27 -4.66
N LYS A 122 -24.00 29.11 -3.65
CA LYS A 122 -23.89 30.56 -3.83
C LYS A 122 -22.45 30.93 -4.01
N PHE A 123 -22.06 31.33 -5.21
CA PHE A 123 -20.71 31.75 -5.51
C PHE A 123 -20.48 33.21 -5.09
N PRO A 124 -19.33 33.55 -4.47
CA PRO A 124 -18.97 34.93 -4.16
C PRO A 124 -18.86 35.81 -5.40
N GLU A 125 -19.22 37.08 -5.27
CA GLU A 125 -19.04 38.05 -6.35
C GLU A 125 -17.54 38.23 -6.64
N GLY A 126 -17.18 38.29 -7.93
CA GLY A 126 -15.76 38.44 -8.36
C GLY A 126 -14.94 37.18 -8.33
N MET A 127 -15.50 36.03 -7.95
CA MET A 127 -14.81 34.75 -8.01
C MET A 127 -14.38 34.40 -9.44
N GLN A 128 -13.14 33.97 -9.62
CA GLN A 128 -12.66 33.48 -10.92
C GLN A 128 -13.26 32.12 -11.24
N LEU A 129 -13.77 31.98 -12.48
CA LEU A 129 -14.47 30.77 -12.97
C LEU A 129 -13.65 29.48 -12.76
N LYS A 130 -12.33 29.53 -12.97
CA LYS A 130 -11.44 28.38 -12.83
C LYS A 130 -11.42 27.72 -11.43
N TYR A 131 -11.87 28.45 -10.37
CA TYR A 131 -11.97 27.94 -9.01
C TYR A 131 -13.40 27.54 -8.61
N ALA A 132 -14.38 27.84 -9.47
CA ALA A 132 -15.79 27.66 -9.13
C ALA A 132 -16.18 26.20 -8.85
N GLU A 133 -15.59 25.25 -9.58
CA GLU A 133 -15.84 23.83 -9.35
C GLU A 133 -15.27 23.35 -8.02
N ALA A 134 -14.05 23.77 -7.69
CA ALA A 134 -13.46 23.49 -6.39
C ALA A 134 -14.25 24.11 -5.23
N TYR A 135 -14.68 25.37 -5.39
CA TYR A 135 -15.52 26.05 -4.40
C TYR A 135 -16.88 25.37 -4.21
N ALA A 136 -17.47 24.88 -5.29
CA ALA A 136 -18.75 24.17 -5.21
C ALA A 136 -18.65 22.86 -4.43
N GLN A 137 -17.49 22.21 -4.42
CA GLN A 137 -17.24 20.99 -3.65
C GLN A 137 -16.89 21.28 -2.19
N ASN A 138 -16.22 22.42 -1.93
CA ASN A 138 -15.90 22.86 -0.58
C ASN A 138 -15.94 24.39 -0.49
N THR A 139 -16.99 24.92 0.14
CA THR A 139 -17.23 26.37 0.28
C THR A 139 -16.26 27.07 1.25
N ASP A 140 -15.41 26.32 1.96
CA ASP A 140 -14.32 26.85 2.78
C ASP A 140 -13.12 27.30 1.94
N LEU A 141 -13.16 27.11 0.61
CA LEU A 141 -12.08 27.52 -0.30
C LEU A 141 -11.99 29.05 -0.34
N VAL A 142 -10.85 29.58 0.07
CA VAL A 142 -10.57 31.03 0.06
C VAL A 142 -9.39 31.41 -0.83
N GLY A 143 -8.61 30.44 -1.32
CA GLY A 143 -7.47 30.71 -2.15
C GLY A 143 -6.88 29.45 -2.80
N TRP A 144 -5.84 29.69 -3.64
CA TRP A 144 -5.08 28.63 -4.27
C TRP A 144 -3.60 28.96 -4.23
N LEU A 145 -2.79 28.08 -3.62
CA LEU A 145 -1.34 28.24 -3.54
C LEU A 145 -0.66 27.41 -4.61
N LYS A 146 0.04 28.08 -5.54
CA LYS A 146 0.86 27.41 -6.53
C LYS A 146 2.30 27.91 -6.47
N ILE A 147 3.25 26.99 -6.26
CA ILE A 147 4.70 27.28 -6.24
C ILE A 147 5.40 26.21 -7.09
N ASP A 148 5.65 26.50 -8.36
CA ASP A 148 6.16 25.53 -9.33
C ASP A 148 7.50 24.91 -8.93
N LYS A 149 8.42 25.72 -8.37
CA LYS A 149 9.74 25.25 -7.92
C LYS A 149 9.66 24.20 -6.81
N LEU A 150 8.63 24.27 -5.98
CA LEU A 150 8.39 23.33 -4.87
C LEU A 150 7.37 22.25 -5.22
N LYS A 151 6.83 22.28 -6.45
CA LYS A 151 5.73 21.40 -6.88
C LYS A 151 4.52 21.46 -5.94
N MET A 152 4.27 22.63 -5.35
CA MET A 152 3.13 22.89 -4.51
C MET A 152 1.99 23.45 -5.37
N ASP A 153 0.81 22.83 -5.25
CA ASP A 153 -0.37 23.18 -6.05
C ASP A 153 -1.61 22.74 -5.23
N PHE A 154 -2.01 23.59 -4.26
CA PHE A 154 -2.98 23.23 -3.23
C PHE A 154 -4.06 24.29 -3.03
N PRO A 155 -5.33 23.88 -2.79
CA PRO A 155 -6.37 24.77 -2.30
C PRO A 155 -6.03 25.28 -0.90
N ILE A 156 -6.32 26.55 -0.62
CA ILE A 156 -6.25 27.15 0.69
C ILE A 156 -7.67 27.26 1.24
N LEU A 157 -7.88 26.67 2.40
CA LEU A 157 -9.18 26.61 3.05
C LEU A 157 -9.23 27.54 4.27
N GLN A 158 -10.41 27.96 4.68
CA GLN A 158 -10.58 28.76 5.90
C GLN A 158 -11.90 28.41 6.56
N THR A 159 -11.86 28.20 7.89
CA THR A 159 -13.05 28.03 8.74
C THR A 159 -12.89 28.91 9.99
N ASP A 160 -13.92 28.96 10.81
CA ASP A 160 -13.87 29.57 12.14
C ASP A 160 -13.06 28.77 13.17
N ASN A 161 -12.60 27.57 12.81
CA ASN A 161 -11.79 26.69 13.65
C ASN A 161 -10.42 26.41 13.00
N ASP A 162 -9.37 27.09 13.47
CA ASP A 162 -8.00 26.96 12.97
C ASP A 162 -7.41 25.54 13.13
N SER A 163 -8.04 24.68 13.94
CA SER A 163 -7.59 23.29 14.11
C SER A 163 -8.27 22.32 13.14
N TYR A 164 -9.31 22.74 12.41
CA TYR A 164 -10.14 21.84 11.62
C TYR A 164 -9.35 21.14 10.50
N TYR A 165 -8.63 21.92 9.68
CA TYR A 165 -7.87 21.41 8.55
C TYR A 165 -6.46 20.90 8.89
N LEU A 166 -6.05 20.93 10.17
CA LEU A 166 -4.80 20.27 10.60
C LEU A 166 -4.84 18.74 10.40
N LYS A 167 -6.03 18.16 10.46
CA LYS A 167 -6.24 16.70 10.36
C LYS A 167 -7.35 16.34 9.35
N ARG A 168 -7.62 17.20 8.37
CA ARG A 168 -8.64 16.94 7.35
C ARG A 168 -8.17 17.37 5.97
N SER A 169 -8.52 16.55 4.98
CA SER A 169 -8.30 16.86 3.56
C SER A 169 -9.33 17.88 3.06
N PHE A 170 -9.19 18.28 1.80
CA PHE A 170 -10.14 19.14 1.09
C PHE A 170 -11.58 18.62 1.14
N THR A 171 -11.76 17.31 1.07
CA THR A 171 -13.11 16.67 1.14
C THR A 171 -13.56 16.34 2.56
N HIS A 172 -13.01 17.00 3.57
CA HIS A 172 -13.29 16.82 5.01
C HIS A 172 -12.94 15.42 5.55
N ARG A 173 -12.26 14.55 4.80
CA ARG A 173 -11.81 13.25 5.28
C ARG A 173 -10.65 13.41 6.27
N TYR A 174 -10.61 12.54 7.28
CA TYR A 174 -9.47 12.52 8.20
C TYR A 174 -8.18 12.13 7.48
N THR A 175 -7.14 12.92 7.70
CA THR A 175 -5.78 12.66 7.21
C THR A 175 -4.76 13.23 8.19
N ASP A 176 -3.64 12.55 8.37
CA ASP A 176 -2.57 13.03 9.24
C ASP A 176 -1.78 14.21 8.64
N LEU A 177 -1.88 14.42 7.32
CA LEU A 177 -1.19 15.52 6.63
C LEU A 177 -1.98 16.83 6.68
N GLY A 178 -3.32 16.77 6.86
CA GLY A 178 -4.18 17.92 6.79
C GLY A 178 -4.26 18.55 5.40
N ASN A 179 -4.74 19.79 5.34
CA ASN A 179 -4.78 20.64 4.15
C ASN A 179 -4.24 22.03 4.50
N PRO A 180 -3.55 22.74 3.62
CA PRO A 180 -3.19 24.14 3.83
C PRO A 180 -4.43 25.00 4.12
N PHE A 181 -4.37 25.80 5.15
CA PHE A 181 -5.47 26.66 5.56
C PHE A 181 -4.99 28.04 5.99
N LEU A 182 -5.91 29.00 5.91
CA LEU A 182 -5.71 30.35 6.41
C LEU A 182 -6.33 30.45 7.80
N ALA A 183 -5.60 31.01 8.76
CA ALA A 183 -6.12 31.22 10.10
C ALA A 183 -7.33 32.16 10.07
N HIS A 184 -8.31 31.92 10.92
CA HIS A 184 -9.59 32.64 10.99
C HIS A 184 -9.43 34.17 11.09
N ALA A 185 -8.41 34.62 11.84
CA ALA A 185 -8.15 36.05 12.04
C ALA A 185 -7.56 36.76 10.79
N ASN A 186 -7.16 36.02 9.77
CA ASN A 186 -6.57 36.57 8.55
C ASN A 186 -7.59 36.68 7.42
N SER A 187 -7.33 37.56 6.46
CA SER A 187 -8.12 37.66 5.23
C SER A 187 -7.20 37.79 4.04
N ILE A 188 -7.61 37.19 2.93
CA ILE A 188 -6.99 37.40 1.60
C ILE A 188 -8.01 38.04 0.69
N GLY A 189 -7.55 38.75 -0.36
CA GLY A 189 -8.45 39.24 -1.40
C GLY A 189 -9.22 38.10 -2.03
N MET A 190 -10.41 38.41 -2.59
CA MET A 190 -11.24 37.37 -3.22
C MET A 190 -10.52 36.68 -4.39
N LEU A 191 -10.80 35.40 -4.55
CA LEU A 191 -10.34 34.53 -5.63
C LEU A 191 -10.89 34.93 -7.01
#